data_8164aa4b32663332b22fa3c6e3b7ee42
#
_entry.id   8164aa4b32663332b22fa3c6e3b7ee42
#
_cell.length_a   1.000
_cell.length_b   1.000
_cell.length_c   1.000
_cell.angle_alpha   90.00
_cell.angle_beta   90.00
_cell.angle_gamma   90.00
#
_symmetry.space_group_name_H-M   'P 1'
#
loop_
_entity.id
_entity.type
_entity.pdbx_description
1 polymer ?
#
loop_
_entity_poly.entity_id
_entity_poly.type
_entity_poly.pdbx_seq_one_letter_code
_entity_poly.pdbx_strand_id
1 'polypeptide(L)'
;YYTSGSTGRPKGVLSTQRGLISSMFSWAFMASVLSEREKRLGKDSTSLASGDSSILLCVPLFHATGSHVAFLLSILVGRKVVMMKKWDTGEALKLIDNEKITDITGVPTQTWELLNHPDRDSYDLSSLRTLGGGGGPRPAEHVKALDKNFKGRPGIGYGLTETNALGTMGAGDEYINNPSSAGRVVPPLTEIKIIDENWQELPEGCLLYTSPSPRDTG
;
A
#
# COMPACT_ATOMS: atom_id res chain seq x y z
N TYR A 1 -11.81 13.95 4.60
CA TYR A 1 -10.45 14.10 4.05
C TYR A 1 -10.41 15.20 3.00
N TYR A 2 -9.23 15.79 2.78
CA TYR A 2 -9.05 16.84 1.77
C TYR A 2 -7.97 16.40 0.78
N THR A 3 -8.18 16.76 -0.48
CA THR A 3 -7.20 16.60 -1.55
C THR A 3 -6.74 17.97 -2.04
N SER A 4 -5.51 18.05 -2.56
CA SER A 4 -4.89 19.33 -2.94
C SER A 4 -5.59 20.06 -4.10
N GLY A 5 -6.52 19.40 -4.83
CA GLY A 5 -7.22 20.00 -5.96
C GLY A 5 -6.29 20.53 -7.06
N SER A 6 -6.58 20.29 -8.33
CA SER A 6 -5.81 20.82 -9.47
C SER A 6 -5.90 22.35 -9.61
N THR A 7 -6.95 22.96 -9.04
CA THR A 7 -7.21 24.42 -9.07
C THR A 7 -6.58 25.20 -7.91
N GLY A 8 -5.72 24.57 -7.10
CA GLY A 8 -5.04 25.21 -5.98
C GLY A 8 -5.87 25.37 -4.69
N ARG A 9 -7.17 25.07 -4.72
CA ARG A 9 -8.02 25.04 -3.51
C ARG A 9 -8.24 23.60 -3.05
N PRO A 10 -8.06 23.28 -1.75
CA PRO A 10 -8.35 21.96 -1.22
C PRO A 10 -9.81 21.59 -1.44
N LYS A 11 -10.06 20.36 -1.93
CA LYS A 11 -11.42 19.81 -2.09
C LYS A 11 -11.67 18.76 -1.01
N GLY A 12 -12.84 18.86 -0.35
CA GLY A 12 -13.29 17.88 0.64
C GLY A 12 -13.84 16.64 -0.03
N VAL A 13 -13.33 15.49 0.35
CA VAL A 13 -13.84 14.19 -0.09
C VAL A 13 -14.91 13.72 0.90
N LEU A 14 -16.13 13.55 0.41
CA LEU A 14 -17.23 12.99 1.18
C LEU A 14 -17.17 11.46 1.09
N SER A 15 -16.92 10.83 2.21
CA SER A 15 -16.93 9.37 2.34
C SER A 15 -18.03 8.95 3.32
N THR A 16 -18.71 7.85 2.99
CA THR A 16 -19.66 7.23 3.92
C THR A 16 -18.95 6.26 4.85
N GLN A 17 -19.48 6.04 6.04
CA GLN A 17 -18.96 4.99 6.94
C GLN A 17 -19.02 3.60 6.28
N ARG A 18 -20.06 3.32 5.49
CA ARG A 18 -20.15 2.08 4.70
C ARG A 18 -18.97 1.93 3.74
N GLY A 19 -18.63 2.98 2.97
CA GLY A 19 -17.49 2.97 2.04
C GLY A 19 -16.17 2.73 2.76
N LEU A 20 -15.96 3.41 3.91
CA LEU A 20 -14.78 3.20 4.74
C LEU A 20 -14.66 1.75 5.24
N ILE A 21 -15.73 1.23 5.84
CA ILE A 21 -15.75 -0.14 6.39
C ILE A 21 -15.56 -1.15 5.26
N SER A 22 -16.22 -0.95 4.12
CA SER A 22 -16.08 -1.81 2.94
C SER A 22 -14.63 -1.86 2.44
N SER A 23 -13.93 -0.72 2.43
CA SER A 23 -12.52 -0.71 2.02
C SER A 23 -11.62 -1.49 2.99
N MET A 24 -11.83 -1.35 4.30
CA MET A 24 -11.07 -2.09 5.31
C MET A 24 -11.29 -3.61 5.20
N PHE A 25 -12.53 -4.05 5.04
CA PHE A 25 -12.84 -5.47 4.86
C PHE A 25 -12.28 -6.01 3.55
N SER A 26 -12.28 -5.23 2.47
CA SER A 26 -11.67 -5.64 1.21
C SER A 26 -10.15 -5.82 1.34
N TRP A 27 -9.47 -4.92 2.04
CA TRP A 27 -8.04 -5.08 2.34
C TRP A 27 -7.77 -6.31 3.21
N ALA A 28 -8.54 -6.53 4.26
CA ALA A 28 -8.40 -7.70 5.12
C ALA A 28 -8.67 -9.01 4.35
N PHE A 29 -9.70 -9.03 3.49
CA PHE A 29 -10.01 -10.15 2.63
C PHE A 29 -8.87 -10.45 1.65
N MET A 30 -8.36 -9.42 0.96
CA MET A 30 -7.24 -9.59 0.02
C MET A 30 -5.99 -10.14 0.72
N ALA A 31 -5.67 -9.62 1.91
CA ALA A 31 -4.55 -10.14 2.70
C ALA A 31 -4.74 -11.63 3.06
N SER A 32 -5.97 -12.03 3.40
CA SER A 32 -6.30 -13.44 3.68
C SER A 32 -6.15 -14.32 2.43
N VAL A 33 -6.59 -13.84 1.28
CA VAL A 33 -6.44 -14.53 -0.02
C VAL A 33 -4.97 -14.72 -0.37
N LEU A 34 -4.15 -13.67 -0.22
CA LEU A 34 -2.71 -13.75 -0.49
C LEU A 34 -2.01 -14.71 0.47
N SER A 35 -2.34 -14.65 1.75
CA SER A 35 -1.81 -15.57 2.76
C SER A 35 -2.15 -17.02 2.44
N GLU A 36 -3.39 -17.32 2.08
CA GLU A 36 -3.82 -18.68 1.72
C GLU A 36 -3.14 -19.16 0.43
N ARG A 37 -2.98 -18.27 -0.56
CA ARG A 37 -2.24 -18.57 -1.79
C ARG A 37 -0.78 -18.95 -1.50
N GLU A 38 -0.09 -18.18 -0.66
CA GLU A 38 1.30 -18.46 -0.30
C GLU A 38 1.43 -19.78 0.45
N LYS A 39 0.54 -20.10 1.38
CA LYS A 39 0.50 -21.40 2.05
C LYS A 39 0.37 -22.55 1.06
N ARG A 40 -0.54 -22.45 0.09
CA ARG A 40 -0.72 -23.50 -0.95
C ARG A 40 0.49 -23.67 -1.85
N LEU A 41 1.30 -22.61 -1.99
CA LEU A 41 2.56 -22.66 -2.73
C LEU A 41 3.76 -23.12 -1.87
N GLY A 42 3.53 -23.52 -0.61
CA GLY A 42 4.58 -23.94 0.31
C GLY A 42 5.51 -22.82 0.76
N LYS A 43 5.05 -21.56 0.65
CA LYS A 43 5.79 -20.37 1.09
C LYS A 43 5.36 -19.95 2.50
N ASP A 44 6.26 -19.26 3.20
CA ASP A 44 5.92 -18.64 4.49
C ASP A 44 4.80 -17.62 4.30
N SER A 45 3.71 -17.82 5.03
CA SER A 45 2.50 -17.01 4.91
C SER A 45 2.66 -15.68 5.62
N THR A 46 2.46 -14.59 4.88
CA THR A 46 2.38 -13.23 5.41
C THR A 46 0.96 -12.92 5.89
N SER A 47 0.53 -13.49 7.01
CA SER A 47 -0.79 -13.19 7.55
C SER A 47 -0.79 -11.85 8.31
N LEU A 48 -1.63 -10.90 7.91
CA LEU A 48 -1.88 -9.67 8.67
C LEU A 48 -2.46 -9.96 10.07
N ALA A 49 -3.15 -11.07 10.20
CA ALA A 49 -3.82 -11.48 11.44
C ALA A 49 -2.97 -12.44 12.30
N SER A 50 -1.69 -12.65 11.99
CA SER A 50 -0.80 -13.38 12.90
C SER A 50 -0.56 -12.55 14.15
N GLY A 51 -0.60 -13.17 15.33
CA GLY A 51 -0.42 -12.48 16.62
C GLY A 51 0.90 -11.68 16.74
N ASP A 52 1.87 -11.95 15.85
CA ASP A 52 3.16 -11.27 15.78
C ASP A 52 3.22 -10.19 14.70
N SER A 53 2.09 -9.85 14.07
CA SER A 53 2.06 -8.82 13.02
C SER A 53 2.16 -7.42 13.61
N SER A 54 3.06 -6.61 13.06
CA SER A 54 3.27 -5.23 13.48
C SER A 54 3.53 -4.33 12.28
N ILE A 55 2.99 -3.10 12.31
CA ILE A 55 3.18 -2.12 11.26
C ILE A 55 3.88 -0.86 11.77
N LEU A 56 4.79 -0.33 10.96
CA LEU A 56 5.32 1.01 11.15
C LEU A 56 4.38 2.04 10.51
N LEU A 57 3.69 2.82 11.33
CA LEU A 57 2.87 3.93 10.87
C LEU A 57 3.76 5.16 10.61
N CYS A 58 4.22 5.29 9.39
CA CYS A 58 5.16 6.31 8.92
C CYS A 58 4.53 7.32 7.93
N VAL A 59 3.22 7.25 7.73
CA VAL A 59 2.44 8.18 6.90
C VAL A 59 1.40 8.92 7.74
N PRO A 60 1.09 10.19 7.42
CA PRO A 60 0.18 10.98 8.21
C PRO A 60 -1.24 10.40 8.27
N LEU A 61 -1.89 10.50 9.43
CA LEU A 61 -3.28 10.04 9.63
C LEU A 61 -4.33 10.87 8.87
N PHE A 62 -3.98 12.04 8.36
CA PHE A 62 -4.86 12.82 7.48
C PHE A 62 -4.86 12.34 6.03
N HIS A 63 -4.03 11.35 5.67
CA HIS A 63 -4.10 10.62 4.42
C HIS A 63 -4.79 9.26 4.60
N ALA A 64 -5.60 8.85 3.61
CA ALA A 64 -6.32 7.59 3.65
C ALA A 64 -5.39 6.36 3.82
N THR A 65 -4.19 6.38 3.26
CA THR A 65 -3.19 5.32 3.49
C THR A 65 -2.82 5.20 4.96
N GLY A 66 -2.54 6.31 5.64
CA GLY A 66 -2.19 6.30 7.07
C GLY A 66 -3.35 5.89 7.96
N SER A 67 -4.51 6.54 7.77
CA SER A 67 -5.68 6.31 8.62
C SER A 67 -6.38 4.98 8.33
N HIS A 68 -6.65 4.65 7.06
CA HIS A 68 -7.45 3.47 6.71
C HIS A 68 -6.59 2.22 6.65
N VAL A 69 -5.53 2.23 5.82
CA VAL A 69 -4.74 1.03 5.54
C VAL A 69 -3.76 0.71 6.67
N ALA A 70 -3.10 1.72 7.26
CA ALA A 70 -2.14 1.46 8.32
C ALA A 70 -2.80 1.41 9.71
N PHE A 71 -3.65 2.36 10.07
CA PHE A 71 -4.17 2.48 11.44
C PHE A 71 -5.46 1.69 11.66
N LEU A 72 -6.57 2.03 10.99
CA LEU A 72 -7.87 1.41 11.23
C LEU A 72 -7.89 -0.09 10.85
N LEU A 73 -7.24 -0.46 9.74
CA LEU A 73 -7.11 -1.87 9.39
C LEU A 73 -6.34 -2.64 10.47
N SER A 74 -5.33 -2.04 11.10
CA SER A 74 -4.59 -2.69 12.18
C SER A 74 -5.45 -2.95 13.41
N ILE A 75 -6.34 -2.02 13.74
CA ILE A 75 -7.33 -2.23 14.84
C ILE A 75 -8.28 -3.38 14.47
N LEU A 76 -8.76 -3.41 13.22
CA LEU A 76 -9.68 -4.45 12.76
C LEU A 76 -9.08 -5.86 12.85
N VAL A 77 -7.78 -6.01 12.51
CA VAL A 77 -7.11 -7.31 12.47
C VAL A 77 -6.27 -7.63 13.73
N GLY A 78 -6.24 -6.75 14.73
CA GLY A 78 -5.48 -6.94 15.97
C GLY A 78 -3.97 -6.84 15.80
N ARG A 79 -3.48 -6.03 14.85
CA ARG A 79 -2.07 -5.84 14.55
C ARG A 79 -1.45 -4.74 15.43
N LYS A 80 -0.25 -4.95 15.96
CA LYS A 80 0.54 -3.93 16.68
C LYS A 80 0.84 -2.74 15.76
N VAL A 81 0.63 -1.52 16.25
CA VAL A 81 0.96 -0.29 15.53
C VAL A 81 2.07 0.45 16.25
N VAL A 82 3.18 0.65 15.59
CA VAL A 82 4.31 1.49 16.05
C VAL A 82 4.26 2.80 15.28
N MET A 83 4.18 3.93 15.98
CA MET A 83 3.96 5.24 15.38
C MET A 83 5.24 6.08 15.36
N MET A 84 5.51 6.71 14.24
CA MET A 84 6.55 7.74 14.12
C MET A 84 5.91 9.12 14.09
N LYS A 85 6.49 10.08 14.81
CA LYS A 85 6.03 11.48 14.78
C LYS A 85 6.30 12.14 13.42
N LYS A 86 7.44 11.82 12.82
CA LYS A 86 7.92 12.31 11.53
C LYS A 86 8.79 11.22 10.92
N TRP A 87 8.77 11.11 9.60
CA TRP A 87 9.65 10.18 8.92
C TRP A 87 11.12 10.57 9.13
N ASP A 88 11.89 9.62 9.60
CA ASP A 88 13.33 9.64 9.73
C ASP A 88 13.83 8.21 9.50
N THR A 89 14.72 8.03 8.54
CA THR A 89 15.14 6.70 8.09
C THR A 89 15.94 5.96 9.16
N GLY A 90 16.82 6.66 9.88
CA GLY A 90 17.61 6.06 10.96
C GLY A 90 16.73 5.62 12.13
N GLU A 91 15.74 6.42 12.50
CA GLU A 91 14.77 6.05 13.54
C GLU A 91 13.87 4.89 13.08
N ALA A 92 13.48 4.86 11.78
CA ALA A 92 12.72 3.75 11.22
C ALA A 92 13.50 2.43 11.32
N LEU A 93 14.79 2.42 10.99
CA LEU A 93 15.65 1.24 11.12
C LEU A 93 15.71 0.73 12.57
N LYS A 94 15.90 1.64 13.54
CA LYS A 94 15.88 1.30 14.97
C LYS A 94 14.55 0.69 15.42
N LEU A 95 13.43 1.30 15.00
CA LEU A 95 12.10 0.81 15.33
C LEU A 95 11.83 -0.57 14.70
N ILE A 96 12.26 -0.79 13.45
CA ILE A 96 12.13 -2.11 12.81
C ILE A 96 12.86 -3.16 13.63
N ASP A 97 14.09 -2.90 14.01
CA ASP A 97 14.91 -3.83 14.79
C ASP A 97 14.33 -4.05 16.20
N ASN A 98 14.13 -2.98 16.96
CA ASN A 98 13.71 -3.07 18.36
C ASN A 98 12.29 -3.63 18.54
N GLU A 99 11.35 -3.19 17.70
CA GLU A 99 9.93 -3.52 17.79
C GLU A 99 9.53 -4.72 16.94
N LYS A 100 10.51 -5.29 16.20
CA LYS A 100 10.32 -6.40 15.26
C LYS A 100 9.16 -6.14 14.29
N ILE A 101 9.24 -4.98 13.63
CA ILE A 101 8.22 -4.56 12.65
C ILE A 101 8.18 -5.55 11.50
N THR A 102 6.96 -5.97 11.15
CA THR A 102 6.74 -6.93 10.04
C THR A 102 6.30 -6.26 8.75
N ASP A 103 5.66 -5.10 8.84
CA ASP A 103 5.03 -4.44 7.72
C ASP A 103 5.36 -2.94 7.67
N ILE A 104 5.71 -2.46 6.50
CA ILE A 104 5.80 -1.03 6.19
C ILE A 104 4.88 -0.76 5.00
N THR A 105 4.00 0.24 5.15
CA THR A 105 3.18 0.74 4.05
C THR A 105 3.30 2.26 4.01
N GLY A 106 3.89 2.76 2.94
CA GLY A 106 4.16 4.18 2.81
C GLY A 106 4.30 4.62 1.35
N VAL A 107 5.10 5.66 1.12
CA VAL A 107 5.45 6.09 -0.24
C VAL A 107 6.74 5.41 -0.71
N PRO A 108 6.95 5.24 -2.03
CA PRO A 108 8.13 4.55 -2.56
C PRO A 108 9.48 5.13 -2.10
N THR A 109 9.55 6.44 -1.87
CA THR A 109 10.77 7.12 -1.37
C THR A 109 11.22 6.60 -0.01
N GLN A 110 10.29 6.27 0.89
CA GLN A 110 10.61 5.75 2.23
C GLN A 110 11.34 4.40 2.16
N THR A 111 10.86 3.49 1.32
CA THR A 111 11.53 2.19 1.14
C THR A 111 12.84 2.33 0.37
N TRP A 112 12.99 3.33 -0.49
CA TRP A 112 14.25 3.67 -1.15
C TRP A 112 15.30 4.19 -0.17
N GLU A 113 14.89 5.08 0.73
CA GLU A 113 15.77 5.61 1.78
C GLU A 113 16.22 4.52 2.76
N LEU A 114 15.33 3.61 3.16
CA LEU A 114 15.70 2.45 3.97
C LEU A 114 16.74 1.57 3.27
N LEU A 115 16.56 1.31 1.96
CA LEU A 115 17.46 0.49 1.18
C LEU A 115 18.88 1.09 1.09
N ASN A 116 18.98 2.41 0.98
CA ASN A 116 20.23 3.12 0.75
C ASN A 116 20.83 3.79 2.00
N HIS A 117 20.26 3.52 3.18
CA HIS A 117 20.79 4.10 4.41
C HIS A 117 22.18 3.51 4.74
N PRO A 118 23.19 4.34 5.05
CA PRO A 118 24.57 3.87 5.27
C PRO A 118 24.67 2.86 6.41
N ASP A 119 23.88 3.01 7.46
CA ASP A 119 23.90 2.13 8.63
C ASP A 119 22.89 0.99 8.55
N ARG A 120 22.24 0.76 7.39
CA ARG A 120 21.20 -0.26 7.24
C ARG A 120 21.63 -1.64 7.77
N ASP A 121 22.84 -2.05 7.42
CA ASP A 121 23.38 -3.38 7.73
C ASP A 121 23.76 -3.53 9.23
N SER A 122 23.67 -2.46 10.02
CA SER A 122 23.85 -2.47 11.47
C SER A 122 22.60 -2.88 12.24
N TYR A 123 21.44 -3.05 11.56
CA TYR A 123 20.15 -3.37 12.13
C TYR A 123 19.62 -4.72 11.66
N ASP A 124 18.94 -5.44 12.53
CA ASP A 124 18.24 -6.68 12.19
C ASP A 124 16.87 -6.36 11.56
N LEU A 125 16.81 -6.40 10.24
CA LEU A 125 15.60 -6.15 9.46
C LEU A 125 14.90 -7.45 9.02
N SER A 126 15.28 -8.59 9.60
CA SER A 126 14.78 -9.92 9.23
C SER A 126 13.31 -10.15 9.58
N SER A 127 12.74 -9.33 10.45
CA SER A 127 11.31 -9.34 10.81
C SER A 127 10.41 -8.82 9.70
N LEU A 128 10.93 -7.98 8.78
CA LEU A 128 10.14 -7.42 7.68
C LEU A 128 9.64 -8.53 6.75
N ARG A 129 8.32 -8.53 6.54
CA ARG A 129 7.60 -9.43 5.64
C ARG A 129 7.04 -8.69 4.43
N THR A 130 6.59 -7.43 4.62
CA THR A 130 5.97 -6.62 3.58
C THR A 130 6.60 -5.23 3.49
N LEU A 131 7.00 -4.86 2.29
CA LEU A 131 7.49 -3.53 1.92
C LEU A 131 6.49 -2.90 0.95
N GLY A 132 5.34 -2.53 1.49
CA GLY A 132 4.23 -1.93 0.75
C GLY A 132 4.51 -0.50 0.33
N GLY A 133 3.88 -0.08 -0.75
CA GLY A 133 3.92 1.30 -1.21
C GLY A 133 2.66 1.69 -1.94
N GLY A 134 2.39 2.98 -1.98
CA GLY A 134 1.27 3.58 -2.69
C GLY A 134 1.43 5.08 -2.83
N GLY A 135 0.46 5.74 -3.48
CA GLY A 135 0.49 7.19 -3.68
C GLY A 135 1.48 7.70 -4.73
N GLY A 136 2.24 6.81 -5.37
CA GLY A 136 3.16 7.13 -6.46
C GLY A 136 3.72 5.87 -7.12
N PRO A 137 4.24 5.99 -8.36
CA PRO A 137 4.86 4.88 -9.05
C PRO A 137 6.18 4.48 -8.39
N ARG A 138 6.52 3.21 -8.46
CA ARG A 138 7.81 2.68 -8.02
C ARG A 138 8.60 2.19 -9.23
N PRO A 139 9.82 2.68 -9.47
CA PRO A 139 10.66 2.19 -10.56
C PRO A 139 10.93 0.69 -10.46
N ALA A 140 11.00 0.01 -11.60
CA ALA A 140 11.25 -1.43 -11.66
C ALA A 140 12.55 -1.85 -10.97
N GLU A 141 13.60 -1.05 -11.12
CA GLU A 141 14.90 -1.28 -10.47
C GLU A 141 14.79 -1.22 -8.94
N HIS A 142 13.93 -0.33 -8.41
CA HIS A 142 13.68 -0.25 -6.98
C HIS A 142 12.99 -1.53 -6.47
N VAL A 143 12.00 -2.06 -7.21
CA VAL A 143 11.31 -3.32 -6.86
C VAL A 143 12.31 -4.47 -6.77
N LYS A 144 13.16 -4.63 -7.79
CA LYS A 144 14.21 -5.66 -7.82
C LYS A 144 15.22 -5.50 -6.68
N ALA A 145 15.62 -4.26 -6.39
CA ALA A 145 16.55 -3.98 -5.30
C ALA A 145 15.96 -4.31 -3.93
N LEU A 146 14.68 -4.02 -3.69
CA LEU A 146 13.99 -4.40 -2.46
C LEU A 146 13.92 -5.92 -2.32
N ASP A 147 13.50 -6.64 -3.37
CA ASP A 147 13.40 -8.11 -3.35
C ASP A 147 14.75 -8.79 -3.10
N LYS A 148 15.83 -8.22 -3.62
CA LYS A 148 17.19 -8.75 -3.43
C LYS A 148 17.74 -8.51 -2.02
N ASN A 149 17.44 -7.37 -1.41
CA ASN A 149 18.13 -6.89 -0.20
C ASN A 149 17.31 -7.07 1.09
N PHE A 150 16.03 -7.36 0.99
CA PHE A 150 15.17 -7.61 2.16
C PHE A 150 14.54 -9.01 2.05
N LYS A 151 14.28 -9.64 3.20
CA LYS A 151 13.44 -10.84 3.24
C LYS A 151 11.97 -10.52 2.94
N GLY A 152 11.57 -9.29 3.29
CA GLY A 152 10.22 -8.80 3.03
C GLY A 152 9.96 -8.56 1.55
N ARG A 153 8.74 -8.88 1.14
CA ARG A 153 8.34 -8.79 -0.27
C ARG A 153 7.81 -7.39 -0.61
N PRO A 154 8.25 -6.80 -1.73
CA PRO A 154 7.69 -5.54 -2.20
C PRO A 154 6.25 -5.70 -2.64
N GLY A 155 5.45 -4.66 -2.39
CA GLY A 155 4.07 -4.55 -2.82
C GLY A 155 3.75 -3.13 -3.26
N ILE A 156 2.71 -2.97 -4.07
CA ILE A 156 2.19 -1.69 -4.53
C ILE A 156 0.68 -1.67 -4.40
N GLY A 157 0.11 -0.53 -4.04
CA GLY A 157 -1.31 -0.27 -4.05
C GLY A 157 -1.63 1.00 -4.84
N TYR A 158 -2.65 0.95 -5.65
CA TYR A 158 -3.26 2.14 -6.24
C TYR A 158 -4.65 2.35 -5.66
N GLY A 159 -4.93 3.57 -5.28
CA GLY A 159 -6.22 3.99 -4.75
C GLY A 159 -6.25 5.50 -4.59
N LEU A 160 -7.45 6.04 -4.42
CA LEU A 160 -7.71 7.45 -4.27
C LEU A 160 -8.29 7.73 -2.88
N THR A 161 -8.24 8.98 -2.44
CA THR A 161 -8.96 9.41 -1.22
C THR A 161 -10.46 9.17 -1.39
N GLU A 162 -10.98 9.38 -2.59
CA GLU A 162 -12.37 9.20 -3.00
C GLU A 162 -12.83 7.74 -2.94
N THR A 163 -11.90 6.80 -3.05
CA THR A 163 -12.17 5.35 -2.91
C THR A 163 -11.75 4.78 -1.55
N ASN A 164 -11.47 5.63 -0.56
CA ASN A 164 -10.95 5.24 0.76
C ASN A 164 -9.66 4.41 0.66
N ALA A 165 -8.75 4.80 -0.23
CA ALA A 165 -7.50 4.11 -0.57
C ALA A 165 -7.68 2.72 -1.19
N LEU A 166 -8.89 2.32 -1.60
CA LEU A 166 -9.17 1.04 -2.25
C LEU A 166 -9.10 1.21 -3.78
N GLY A 167 -8.54 0.23 -4.45
CA GLY A 167 -8.41 0.20 -5.91
C GLY A 167 -7.74 -1.09 -6.36
N THR A 168 -6.45 -1.04 -6.67
CA THR A 168 -5.68 -2.22 -7.07
C THR A 168 -4.54 -2.52 -6.11
N MET A 169 -4.05 -3.75 -6.15
CA MET A 169 -2.90 -4.21 -5.39
C MET A 169 -2.06 -5.18 -6.21
N GLY A 170 -0.74 -4.96 -6.22
CA GLY A 170 0.26 -5.90 -6.71
C GLY A 170 1.17 -6.33 -5.57
N ALA A 171 1.41 -7.64 -5.43
CA ALA A 171 2.23 -8.20 -4.37
C ALA A 171 2.94 -9.49 -4.81
N GLY A 172 3.99 -9.86 -4.08
CA GLY A 172 4.72 -11.11 -4.26
C GLY A 172 5.32 -11.26 -5.66
N ASP A 173 5.41 -12.49 -6.16
CA ASP A 173 6.06 -12.81 -7.45
C ASP A 173 5.38 -12.10 -8.62
N GLU A 174 4.06 -11.91 -8.58
CA GLU A 174 3.34 -11.23 -9.65
C GLU A 174 3.82 -9.79 -9.82
N TYR A 175 4.01 -9.07 -8.71
CA TYR A 175 4.53 -7.70 -8.76
C TYR A 175 6.02 -7.65 -9.11
N ILE A 176 6.83 -8.59 -8.62
CA ILE A 176 8.27 -8.66 -8.94
C ILE A 176 8.49 -8.93 -10.43
N ASN A 177 7.69 -9.82 -11.01
CA ASN A 177 7.76 -10.15 -12.43
C ASN A 177 7.17 -9.07 -13.35
N ASN A 178 6.25 -8.23 -12.83
CA ASN A 178 5.65 -7.13 -13.57
C ASN A 178 5.63 -5.84 -12.72
N PRO A 179 6.79 -5.24 -12.46
CA PRO A 179 6.95 -4.13 -11.53
C PRO A 179 6.35 -2.80 -12.00
N SER A 180 6.00 -2.68 -13.28
CA SER A 180 5.28 -1.52 -13.84
C SER A 180 3.77 -1.60 -13.67
N SER A 181 3.24 -2.76 -13.24
CA SER A 181 1.80 -2.92 -12.99
C SER A 181 1.40 -2.31 -11.65
N ALA A 182 0.25 -1.64 -11.62
CA ALA A 182 -0.40 -1.24 -10.37
C ALA A 182 -1.12 -2.40 -9.66
N GLY A 183 -1.06 -3.60 -10.23
CA GLY A 183 -1.68 -4.81 -9.69
C GLY A 183 -3.11 -5.04 -10.18
N ARG A 184 -3.80 -5.95 -9.51
CA ARG A 184 -5.19 -6.34 -9.81
C ARG A 184 -6.17 -5.62 -8.90
N VAL A 185 -7.40 -5.50 -9.37
CA VAL A 185 -8.51 -4.97 -8.58
C VAL A 185 -8.64 -5.74 -7.26
N VAL A 186 -8.80 -5.01 -6.18
CA VAL A 186 -8.97 -5.58 -4.84
C VAL A 186 -10.43 -6.05 -4.66
N PRO A 187 -10.68 -7.39 -4.60
CA PRO A 187 -12.02 -7.90 -4.41
C PRO A 187 -12.50 -7.70 -2.95
N PRO A 188 -13.79 -7.96 -2.66
CA PRO A 188 -14.86 -8.31 -3.59
C PRO A 188 -15.70 -7.10 -4.04
N LEU A 189 -15.43 -5.89 -3.53
CA LEU A 189 -16.33 -4.75 -3.63
C LEU A 189 -15.82 -3.64 -4.58
N THR A 190 -14.73 -3.90 -5.30
CA THR A 190 -14.14 -2.91 -6.22
C THR A 190 -14.32 -3.37 -7.65
N GLU A 191 -14.81 -2.47 -8.48
CA GLU A 191 -14.87 -2.60 -9.94
C GLU A 191 -14.11 -1.42 -10.55
N ILE A 192 -13.30 -1.69 -11.57
CA ILE A 192 -12.57 -0.67 -12.33
C ILE A 192 -12.91 -0.84 -13.80
N LYS A 193 -13.28 0.27 -14.44
CA LYS A 193 -13.54 0.35 -15.86
C LYS A 193 -12.67 1.40 -16.51
N ILE A 194 -12.21 1.13 -17.71
CA ILE A 194 -11.57 2.12 -18.58
C ILE A 194 -12.65 2.65 -19.49
N ILE A 195 -12.84 3.96 -19.51
CA ILE A 195 -13.89 4.63 -20.25
C ILE A 195 -13.30 5.71 -21.18
N ASP A 196 -13.98 6.01 -22.26
CA ASP A 196 -13.68 7.15 -23.14
C ASP A 196 -14.26 8.47 -22.58
N GLU A 197 -14.08 9.55 -23.32
CA GLU A 197 -14.62 10.88 -22.99
C GLU A 197 -16.16 10.94 -22.96
N ASN A 198 -16.84 9.98 -23.61
CA ASN A 198 -18.29 9.84 -23.65
C ASN A 198 -18.82 8.86 -22.61
N TRP A 199 -18.00 8.44 -21.65
CA TRP A 199 -18.32 7.46 -20.60
C TRP A 199 -18.62 6.05 -21.13
N GLN A 200 -18.17 5.73 -22.36
CA GLN A 200 -18.32 4.39 -22.91
C GLN A 200 -17.14 3.52 -22.50
N GLU A 201 -17.44 2.28 -22.09
CA GLU A 201 -16.42 1.32 -21.68
C GLU A 201 -15.54 0.92 -22.86
N LEU A 202 -14.24 1.01 -22.68
CA LEU A 202 -13.24 0.63 -23.68
C LEU A 202 -12.83 -0.84 -23.51
N PRO A 203 -12.47 -1.52 -24.61
CA PRO A 203 -11.95 -2.88 -24.57
C PRO A 203 -10.67 -3.00 -23.72
N GLU A 204 -10.39 -4.21 -23.26
CA GLU A 204 -9.11 -4.52 -22.60
C GLU A 204 -7.92 -4.19 -23.49
N GLY A 205 -6.86 -3.66 -22.91
CA GLY A 205 -5.64 -3.28 -23.61
C GLY A 205 -5.63 -1.85 -24.16
N CYS A 206 -6.72 -1.09 -24.01
CA CYS A 206 -6.71 0.33 -24.34
C CYS A 206 -5.79 1.10 -23.38
N LEU A 207 -5.00 2.04 -23.96
CA LEU A 207 -4.13 2.90 -23.16
C LEU A 207 -4.95 3.99 -22.47
N LEU A 208 -4.72 4.12 -21.17
CA LEU A 208 -5.21 5.24 -20.39
C LEU A 208 -4.16 6.35 -20.44
N TYR A 209 -4.43 7.44 -21.16
CA TYR A 209 -3.53 8.59 -21.24
C TYR A 209 -3.63 9.52 -20.03
N THR A 210 -4.81 9.59 -19.42
CA THR A 210 -5.05 10.31 -18.17
C THR A 210 -5.98 9.49 -17.30
N SER A 211 -5.75 9.52 -16.00
CA SER A 211 -6.77 9.13 -15.04
C SER A 211 -7.52 10.41 -14.68
N PRO A 212 -8.69 10.70 -15.27
CA PRO A 212 -9.46 11.85 -14.84
C PRO A 212 -9.80 11.62 -13.37
N SER A 213 -9.13 12.36 -12.53
CA SER A 213 -9.49 12.48 -11.13
C SER A 213 -10.73 13.37 -11.07
N PRO A 214 -11.65 13.18 -10.10
CA PRO A 214 -12.65 14.20 -9.76
C PRO A 214 -12.05 15.61 -9.55
N ARG A 215 -10.73 15.70 -9.50
CA ARG A 215 -9.95 16.95 -9.46
C ARG A 215 -9.95 17.70 -10.79
N ASP A 216 -10.17 17.01 -11.91
CA ASP A 216 -10.03 17.55 -13.27
C ASP A 216 -11.37 17.92 -13.90
N THR A 217 -12.48 17.57 -13.26
CA THR A 217 -13.87 17.83 -13.72
C THR A 217 -14.54 18.89 -12.87
N GLY A 218 -13.88 20.01 -12.66
CA GLY A 218 -14.44 21.10 -11.85
C GLY A 218 -14.42 22.41 -12.57
#